data_4fcaaaf5d7676c1ab831c4c1d65ab06f
#
_entry.id   4fcaaaf5d7676c1ab831c4c1d65ab06f
#
_cell.length_a   1.000
_cell.length_b   1.000
_cell.length_c   1.000
_cell.angle_alpha   90.00
_cell.angle_beta   90.00
_cell.angle_gamma   90.00
#
_symmetry.space_group_name_H-M   'P 1'
#
loop_
_entity.id
_entity.type
_entity.pdbx_description
1 polymer ?
#
loop_
_entity_poly.entity_id
_entity_poly.type
_entity_poly.pdbx_seq_one_letter_code
_entity_poly.pdbx_strand_id
1 'polypeptide(L)'
;MTKLSIFPSSLSTARSFTTVLSRENLKQHAIDCGALKRERKFSMPDYILSSLTQMCKSTEKSEFTLSFVHKAYLKFCKKVGKALISHKCIHKQLQSENFLEVIKCMLSELMTASYGNSFLKKIKKFISGDLNALLVQLGVDDIILIDGTEIDLSYSCADNFDCKGKGRPHIDGTPARPGLKLHVAFSLLKQSFVYVEITEAVGSERDSVLVDRFDNCLIICDRGYVDEELEQRINESSNLYLIRGKLSTAATIDKAIDDNGNVISKFKGKRVNKLPAHANADLDVTFTSGHKCRVIVRYNANSTDDDKRSILRTNIPRDRLGGKQIFLLYRVRWAIELFNKANKRSNCLKSINSANENIILSFILLSLAVSVIKTFTGLKCVIGNKLEWISSNHPITPVLNYPIRH
;
A
#
# COMPACT_ATOMS: atom_id res chain seq x y z
N MET A 1 14.69 -14.72 -6.51
CA MET A 1 14.70 -13.75 -5.38
C MET A 1 13.92 -14.29 -4.20
N THR A 2 14.41 -14.12 -2.98
CA THR A 2 13.68 -14.52 -1.77
C THR A 2 12.60 -13.46 -1.46
N LYS A 3 11.39 -13.92 -1.11
CA LYS A 3 10.31 -13.05 -0.63
C LYS A 3 10.78 -12.18 0.54
N LEU A 4 10.62 -10.85 0.45
CA LEU A 4 10.98 -9.89 1.50
C LEU A 4 9.72 -9.31 2.12
N SER A 5 9.49 -9.55 3.41
CA SER A 5 8.33 -9.04 4.14
C SER A 5 8.78 -8.11 5.27
N ILE A 6 8.07 -7.00 5.45
CA ILE A 6 8.34 -6.01 6.50
C ILE A 6 7.06 -5.69 7.24
N PHE A 7 7.13 -5.78 8.55
CA PHE A 7 6.06 -5.47 9.49
C PHE A 7 6.47 -4.32 10.40
N PRO A 8 5.51 -3.61 11.00
CA PRO A 8 5.81 -2.72 12.13
C PRO A 8 6.56 -3.47 13.22
N SER A 9 7.52 -2.79 13.85
CA SER A 9 8.27 -3.43 14.94
C SER A 9 7.35 -3.76 16.12
N SER A 10 7.63 -4.88 16.79
CA SER A 10 6.90 -5.35 17.97
C SER A 10 7.25 -4.60 19.25
N LEU A 11 8.07 -3.55 19.18
CA LEU A 11 8.46 -2.74 20.34
C LEU A 11 7.22 -2.13 20.99
N SER A 12 7.03 -2.41 22.26
CA SER A 12 5.86 -2.01 23.07
C SER A 12 5.72 -0.49 23.25
N THR A 13 6.77 0.26 22.99
CA THR A 13 6.80 1.74 23.04
C THR A 13 7.12 2.31 21.67
N ALA A 14 6.12 2.90 21.03
CA ALA A 14 6.33 3.63 19.77
C ALA A 14 7.30 4.79 20.00
N ARG A 15 8.50 4.69 19.44
CA ARG A 15 9.49 5.77 19.45
C ARG A 15 9.00 6.93 18.56
N SER A 16 9.44 8.15 18.84
CA SER A 16 9.13 9.29 17.96
C SER A 16 9.89 9.19 16.63
N PHE A 17 9.37 9.82 15.57
CA PHE A 17 10.07 9.92 14.29
C PHE A 17 11.49 10.50 14.44
N THR A 18 11.66 11.50 15.30
CA THR A 18 12.98 12.10 15.59
C THR A 18 13.94 11.11 16.23
N THR A 19 13.43 10.25 17.10
CA THR A 19 14.24 9.18 17.73
C THR A 19 14.63 8.13 16.72
N VAL A 20 13.67 7.63 15.93
CA VAL A 20 13.93 6.60 14.89
C VAL A 20 14.95 7.10 13.87
N LEU A 21 14.87 8.35 13.46
CA LEU A 21 15.77 8.97 12.49
C LEU A 21 16.97 9.68 13.15
N SER A 22 17.25 9.43 14.43
CA SER A 22 18.47 9.95 15.05
C SER A 22 19.72 9.20 14.56
N ARG A 23 20.87 9.87 14.60
CA ARG A 23 22.14 9.23 14.24
C ARG A 23 22.46 8.09 15.18
N GLU A 24 22.18 8.25 16.46
CA GLU A 24 22.41 7.30 17.52
C GLU A 24 21.61 6.00 17.26
N ASN A 25 20.33 6.11 16.95
CA ASN A 25 19.49 4.96 16.66
C ASN A 25 19.93 4.24 15.39
N LEU A 26 20.20 4.98 14.30
CA LEU A 26 20.69 4.39 13.05
C LEU A 26 22.09 3.77 13.22
N LYS A 27 22.95 4.32 14.09
CA LYS A 27 24.24 3.73 14.44
C LYS A 27 24.04 2.43 15.22
N GLN A 28 23.07 2.39 16.15
CA GLN A 28 22.76 1.18 16.89
C GLN A 28 22.26 0.08 15.96
N HIS A 29 21.32 0.36 15.07
CA HIS A 29 20.90 -0.60 14.04
C HIS A 29 22.08 -1.09 13.19
N ALA A 30 23.00 -0.21 12.81
CA ALA A 30 24.16 -0.60 12.02
C ALA A 30 25.12 -1.53 12.82
N ILE A 31 25.20 -1.40 14.13
CA ILE A 31 25.94 -2.30 15.02
C ILE A 31 25.21 -3.63 15.14
N ASP A 32 23.92 -3.61 15.46
CA ASP A 32 23.08 -4.79 15.71
C ASP A 32 22.97 -5.69 14.46
N CYS A 33 22.87 -5.08 13.27
CA CYS A 33 22.87 -5.79 11.99
C CYS A 33 24.30 -6.18 11.52
N GLY A 34 25.36 -5.90 12.28
CA GLY A 34 26.74 -6.21 11.89
C GLY A 34 27.29 -5.39 10.71
N ALA A 35 26.56 -4.33 10.30
CA ALA A 35 26.98 -3.42 9.24
C ALA A 35 28.11 -2.48 9.68
N LEU A 36 28.21 -2.18 10.97
CA LEU A 36 29.23 -1.33 11.57
C LEU A 36 30.05 -2.11 12.61
N LYS A 37 31.19 -2.66 12.20
CA LYS A 37 32.13 -3.34 13.09
C LYS A 37 33.17 -2.38 13.69
N ARG A 38 33.47 -1.30 13.01
CA ARG A 38 34.41 -0.24 13.43
C ARG A 38 34.07 1.06 12.70
N GLU A 39 34.35 2.20 13.32
CA GLU A 39 34.22 3.49 12.66
C GLU A 39 35.17 3.63 11.47
N ARG A 40 34.67 4.10 10.36
CA ARG A 40 35.39 4.32 9.10
C ARG A 40 35.04 5.71 8.54
N LYS A 41 35.70 6.09 7.44
CA LYS A 41 35.37 7.32 6.72
C LYS A 41 33.92 7.37 6.20
N PHE A 42 33.33 6.21 5.93
CA PHE A 42 31.89 6.12 5.57
C PHE A 42 31.04 6.07 6.84
N SER A 43 30.14 7.03 6.96
CA SER A 43 29.12 7.05 8.02
C SER A 43 27.77 6.61 7.44
N MET A 44 27.35 5.40 7.79
CA MET A 44 26.07 4.84 7.34
C MET A 44 24.86 5.66 7.81
N PRO A 45 24.77 6.09 9.10
CA PRO A 45 23.68 6.97 9.53
C PRO A 45 23.59 8.26 8.71
N ASP A 46 24.70 8.93 8.45
CA ASP A 46 24.70 10.17 7.66
C ASP A 46 24.34 9.92 6.20
N TYR A 47 24.73 8.76 5.64
CA TYR A 47 24.32 8.37 4.28
C TYR A 47 22.81 8.16 4.20
N ILE A 48 22.22 7.42 5.14
CA ILE A 48 20.78 7.19 5.20
C ILE A 48 20.02 8.53 5.34
N LEU A 49 20.41 9.37 6.29
CA LEU A 49 19.75 10.66 6.55
C LEU A 49 19.87 11.62 5.35
N SER A 50 21.04 11.70 4.72
CA SER A 50 21.21 12.53 3.52
C SER A 50 20.42 12.00 2.34
N SER A 51 20.33 10.67 2.20
CA SER A 51 19.50 10.01 1.18
C SER A 51 18.02 10.32 1.37
N LEU A 52 17.47 10.10 2.56
CA LEU A 52 16.09 10.41 2.91
C LEU A 52 15.78 11.90 2.70
N THR A 53 16.68 12.79 3.17
CA THR A 53 16.53 14.24 2.99
C THR A 53 16.46 14.62 1.50
N GLN A 54 17.31 14.03 0.69
CA GLN A 54 17.36 14.31 -0.74
C GLN A 54 16.14 13.75 -1.47
N MET A 55 15.71 12.53 -1.11
CA MET A 55 14.51 11.91 -1.66
C MET A 55 13.23 12.64 -1.25
N CYS A 56 13.16 13.16 -0.02
CA CYS A 56 12.03 13.99 0.42
C CYS A 56 11.87 15.28 -0.40
N LYS A 57 12.97 15.83 -0.92
CA LYS A 57 12.98 17.04 -1.78
C LYS A 57 12.67 16.74 -3.24
N SER A 58 12.66 15.46 -3.64
CA SER A 58 12.41 15.06 -5.02
C SER A 58 10.95 15.33 -5.42
N THR A 59 10.78 15.77 -6.67
CA THR A 59 9.50 16.01 -7.32
C THR A 59 9.30 15.02 -8.48
N GLU A 60 8.13 15.02 -9.10
CA GLU A 60 7.82 14.17 -10.27
C GLU A 60 8.83 14.34 -11.43
N LYS A 61 9.49 15.50 -11.54
CA LYS A 61 10.47 15.82 -12.58
C LYS A 61 11.89 15.41 -12.20
N SER A 62 12.14 14.95 -10.98
CA SER A 62 13.47 14.57 -10.52
C SER A 62 13.85 13.20 -11.07
N GLU A 63 14.94 13.12 -11.81
CA GLU A 63 15.59 11.85 -12.12
C GLU A 63 16.31 11.34 -10.87
N PHE A 64 15.91 10.16 -10.41
CA PHE A 64 16.54 9.53 -9.28
C PHE A 64 17.57 8.50 -9.73
N THR A 65 18.82 8.77 -9.43
CA THR A 65 19.94 7.84 -9.67
C THR A 65 20.75 7.64 -8.40
N LEU A 66 21.49 6.52 -8.31
CA LEU A 66 22.46 6.31 -7.22
C LEU A 66 23.46 7.45 -7.12
N SER A 67 23.91 7.96 -8.27
CA SER A 67 24.82 9.12 -8.34
C SER A 67 24.23 10.36 -7.66
N PHE A 68 22.94 10.61 -7.80
CA PHE A 68 22.26 11.73 -7.17
C PHE A 68 22.30 11.65 -5.64
N VAL A 69 22.05 10.47 -5.07
CA VAL A 69 22.10 10.25 -3.63
C VAL A 69 23.54 10.31 -3.12
N HIS A 70 24.48 9.72 -3.85
CA HIS A 70 25.89 9.79 -3.49
C HIS A 70 26.41 11.25 -3.46
N LYS A 71 26.03 12.05 -4.46
CA LYS A 71 26.36 13.49 -4.49
C LYS A 71 25.79 14.24 -3.27
N ALA A 72 24.56 13.91 -2.87
CA ALA A 72 23.94 14.50 -1.68
C ALA A 72 24.74 14.20 -0.40
N TYR A 73 25.14 12.94 -0.22
CA TYR A 73 25.97 12.54 0.89
C TYR A 73 27.35 13.22 0.88
N LEU A 74 28.04 13.27 -0.27
CA LEU A 74 29.33 13.93 -0.38
C LEU A 74 29.24 15.46 -0.13
N LYS A 75 28.16 16.09 -0.59
CA LYS A 75 27.87 17.50 -0.26
C LYS A 75 27.69 17.70 1.24
N PHE A 76 26.95 16.78 1.89
CA PHE A 76 26.82 16.79 3.35
C PHE A 76 28.18 16.65 4.04
N CYS A 77 29.01 15.65 3.65
CA CYS A 77 30.36 15.45 4.21
C CYS A 77 31.22 16.71 4.08
N LYS A 78 31.22 17.35 2.92
CA LYS A 78 31.95 18.62 2.70
C LYS A 78 31.48 19.72 3.64
N LYS A 79 30.15 19.85 3.84
CA LYS A 79 29.56 20.88 4.73
C LYS A 79 29.98 20.71 6.18
N VAL A 80 30.13 19.46 6.66
CA VAL A 80 30.47 19.15 8.07
C VAL A 80 31.94 18.81 8.27
N GLY A 81 32.82 19.07 7.30
CA GLY A 81 34.26 18.83 7.41
C GLY A 81 34.67 17.36 7.44
N LYS A 82 33.81 16.42 7.00
CA LYS A 82 34.15 14.99 6.95
C LYS A 82 34.95 14.65 5.68
N ALA A 83 35.78 13.61 5.77
CA ALA A 83 36.54 13.12 4.65
C ALA A 83 35.64 12.67 3.49
N LEU A 84 35.95 13.08 2.28
CA LEU A 84 35.29 12.63 1.08
C LEU A 84 35.74 11.21 0.71
N ILE A 85 34.83 10.40 0.25
CA ILE A 85 35.07 9.03 -0.19
C ILE A 85 34.61 8.84 -1.61
N SER A 86 35.17 7.89 -2.33
CA SER A 86 34.79 7.63 -3.72
C SER A 86 33.40 7.00 -3.83
N HIS A 87 32.72 7.24 -4.94
CA HIS A 87 31.44 6.59 -5.27
C HIS A 87 31.56 5.05 -5.23
N LYS A 88 32.69 4.49 -5.70
CA LYS A 88 32.95 3.05 -5.66
C LYS A 88 32.95 2.50 -4.22
N CYS A 89 33.52 3.26 -3.27
CA CYS A 89 33.54 2.87 -1.86
C CYS A 89 32.12 2.87 -1.26
N ILE A 90 31.31 3.90 -1.56
CA ILE A 90 29.91 3.97 -1.15
C ILE A 90 29.14 2.79 -1.74
N HIS A 91 29.24 2.57 -3.05
CA HIS A 91 28.54 1.51 -3.77
C HIS A 91 28.83 0.13 -3.15
N LYS A 92 30.11 -0.15 -2.81
CA LYS A 92 30.48 -1.41 -2.15
C LYS A 92 29.80 -1.61 -0.79
N GLN A 93 29.56 -0.52 -0.02
CA GLN A 93 28.84 -0.62 1.25
C GLN A 93 27.36 -0.94 1.04
N LEU A 94 26.75 -0.39 0.00
CA LEU A 94 25.32 -0.60 -0.31
C LEU A 94 25.02 -1.99 -0.84
N GLN A 95 26.02 -2.71 -1.37
CA GLN A 95 25.86 -4.10 -1.82
C GLN A 95 25.75 -5.09 -0.65
N SER A 96 26.07 -4.66 0.57
CA SER A 96 26.03 -5.51 1.75
C SER A 96 24.60 -5.83 2.16
N GLU A 97 24.31 -7.09 2.45
CA GLU A 97 23.07 -7.53 3.06
C GLU A 97 22.82 -6.82 4.41
N ASN A 98 23.89 -6.61 5.19
CA ASN A 98 23.79 -5.91 6.46
C ASN A 98 23.27 -4.46 6.31
N PHE A 99 23.59 -3.78 5.18
CA PHE A 99 23.02 -2.47 4.89
C PHE A 99 21.51 -2.55 4.65
N LEU A 100 21.07 -3.55 3.88
CA LEU A 100 19.66 -3.81 3.65
C LEU A 100 18.92 -4.05 4.97
N GLU A 101 19.50 -4.85 5.88
CA GLU A 101 18.90 -5.12 7.19
C GLU A 101 18.76 -3.85 8.04
N VAL A 102 19.72 -2.94 8.02
CA VAL A 102 19.60 -1.63 8.70
C VAL A 102 18.40 -0.83 8.16
N ILE A 103 18.21 -0.82 6.84
CA ILE A 103 17.08 -0.11 6.22
C ILE A 103 15.76 -0.78 6.58
N LYS A 104 15.70 -2.12 6.66
CA LYS A 104 14.52 -2.88 7.09
C LYS A 104 14.13 -2.53 8.52
N CYS A 105 15.09 -2.55 9.45
CA CYS A 105 14.86 -2.18 10.85
C CYS A 105 14.34 -0.74 10.97
N MET A 106 14.98 0.20 10.28
CA MET A 106 14.57 1.60 10.27
C MET A 106 13.12 1.77 9.72
N LEU A 107 12.79 1.11 8.61
CA LEU A 107 11.43 1.20 8.04
C LEU A 107 10.40 0.60 8.99
N SER A 108 10.68 -0.56 9.57
CA SER A 108 9.84 -1.23 10.56
C SER A 108 9.54 -0.32 11.77
N GLU A 109 10.55 0.35 12.31
CA GLU A 109 10.37 1.33 13.39
C GLU A 109 9.60 2.58 12.93
N LEU A 110 9.84 3.10 11.71
CA LEU A 110 9.09 4.23 11.17
C LEU A 110 7.60 3.90 11.01
N MET A 111 7.28 2.69 10.55
CA MET A 111 5.91 2.21 10.47
C MET A 111 5.26 2.21 11.86
N THR A 112 5.96 1.72 12.89
CA THR A 112 5.48 1.74 14.28
C THR A 112 5.36 3.15 14.84
N ALA A 113 6.33 4.03 14.57
CA ALA A 113 6.32 5.42 15.03
C ALA A 113 5.14 6.22 14.49
N SER A 114 4.65 5.87 13.28
CA SER A 114 3.46 6.50 12.70
C SER A 114 2.17 6.20 13.49
N TYR A 115 2.20 5.20 14.39
CA TYR A 115 1.04 4.73 15.16
C TYR A 115 1.04 5.20 16.62
N GLY A 116 1.94 6.08 17.02
CA GLY A 116 2.01 6.56 18.40
C GLY A 116 0.64 7.01 18.93
N ASN A 117 0.22 6.49 20.10
CA ASN A 117 -1.12 6.64 20.65
C ASN A 117 -1.62 8.11 20.75
N SER A 118 -0.72 9.04 21.04
CA SER A 118 -1.08 10.47 21.09
C SER A 118 -1.38 11.06 19.72
N PHE A 119 -0.68 10.58 18.68
CA PHE A 119 -0.88 11.02 17.31
C PHE A 119 -2.13 10.36 16.72
N LEU A 120 -2.35 9.07 16.96
CA LEU A 120 -3.58 8.36 16.56
C LEU A 120 -4.84 9.00 17.17
N LYS A 121 -4.80 9.41 18.46
CA LYS A 121 -5.91 10.14 19.07
C LYS A 121 -6.20 11.46 18.34
N LYS A 122 -5.17 12.18 17.91
CA LYS A 122 -5.32 13.42 17.12
C LYS A 122 -5.85 13.13 15.73
N ILE A 123 -5.33 12.08 15.04
CA ILE A 123 -5.82 11.65 13.74
C ILE A 123 -7.29 11.23 13.84
N LYS A 124 -7.68 10.38 14.81
CA LYS A 124 -9.08 9.98 15.02
C LYS A 124 -10.02 11.17 15.18
N LYS A 125 -9.58 12.20 15.91
CA LYS A 125 -10.34 13.44 16.07
C LYS A 125 -10.38 14.29 14.78
N PHE A 126 -9.38 14.15 13.92
CA PHE A 126 -9.20 14.92 12.69
C PHE A 126 -9.82 14.26 11.47
N ILE A 127 -9.69 12.93 11.32
CA ILE A 127 -10.26 12.13 10.24
C ILE A 127 -11.78 11.99 10.46
N SER A 128 -12.46 13.08 10.59
CA SER A 128 -13.90 13.30 10.62
C SER A 128 -14.77 12.24 11.34
N GLY A 129 -15.85 12.70 11.92
CA GLY A 129 -16.90 11.85 12.48
C GLY A 129 -17.39 10.76 11.51
N ASP A 130 -17.27 10.98 10.19
CA ASP A 130 -17.73 10.04 9.15
C ASP A 130 -16.97 8.72 9.11
N LEU A 131 -15.63 8.71 9.21
CA LEU A 131 -14.87 7.46 9.25
C LEU A 131 -15.13 6.71 10.57
N ASN A 132 -15.16 7.40 11.70
CA ASN A 132 -15.46 6.77 12.98
C ASN A 132 -16.89 6.21 13.00
N ALA A 133 -17.87 6.94 12.47
CA ALA A 133 -19.24 6.45 12.33
C ALA A 133 -19.32 5.21 11.45
N LEU A 134 -18.58 5.20 10.33
CA LEU A 134 -18.48 4.05 9.44
C LEU A 134 -17.84 2.83 10.12
N LEU A 135 -16.74 3.00 10.86
CA LEU A 135 -16.08 1.93 11.60
C LEU A 135 -17.02 1.33 12.66
N VAL A 136 -17.74 2.17 13.40
CA VAL A 136 -18.74 1.75 14.38
C VAL A 136 -19.89 1.00 13.70
N GLN A 137 -20.40 1.52 12.58
CA GLN A 137 -21.48 0.88 11.82
C GLN A 137 -21.06 -0.48 11.25
N LEU A 138 -19.81 -0.59 10.78
CA LEU A 138 -19.23 -1.85 10.32
C LEU A 138 -18.87 -2.80 11.47
N GLY A 139 -18.71 -2.30 12.70
CA GLY A 139 -18.21 -3.04 13.84
C GLY A 139 -16.77 -3.51 13.66
N VAL A 140 -15.91 -2.68 13.07
CA VAL A 140 -14.49 -2.96 12.85
C VAL A 140 -13.62 -1.83 13.41
N ASP A 141 -12.35 -2.16 13.68
CA ASP A 141 -11.39 -1.21 14.24
C ASP A 141 -10.64 -0.41 13.18
N ASP A 142 -10.51 -0.93 11.95
CA ASP A 142 -9.77 -0.29 10.87
C ASP A 142 -10.27 -0.75 9.48
N ILE A 143 -9.91 0.01 8.47
CA ILE A 143 -10.08 -0.37 7.06
C ILE A 143 -8.70 -0.51 6.45
N ILE A 144 -8.39 -1.70 5.95
CA ILE A 144 -7.11 -2.05 5.35
C ILE A 144 -7.29 -2.14 3.83
N LEU A 145 -6.59 -1.28 3.11
CA LEU A 145 -6.53 -1.31 1.65
C LEU A 145 -5.33 -2.15 1.23
N ILE A 146 -5.54 -3.15 0.39
CA ILE A 146 -4.47 -3.99 -0.13
C ILE A 146 -4.37 -3.81 -1.63
N ASP A 147 -3.16 -3.55 -2.13
CA ASP A 147 -2.88 -3.40 -3.54
C ASP A 147 -1.46 -3.86 -3.88
N GLY A 148 -1.30 -4.41 -5.08
CA GLY A 148 -0.02 -4.78 -5.66
C GLY A 148 0.41 -3.77 -6.72
N THR A 149 1.67 -3.35 -6.71
CA THR A 149 2.18 -2.47 -7.74
C THR A 149 3.51 -2.98 -8.27
N GLU A 150 3.67 -2.98 -9.60
CA GLU A 150 4.90 -3.43 -10.25
C GLU A 150 5.94 -2.30 -10.29
N ILE A 151 7.20 -2.68 -10.07
CA ILE A 151 8.38 -1.81 -10.16
C ILE A 151 9.22 -2.31 -11.32
N ASP A 152 9.46 -1.45 -12.32
CA ASP A 152 10.31 -1.78 -13.46
C ASP A 152 11.79 -1.69 -13.07
N LEU A 153 12.56 -2.68 -13.46
CA LEU A 153 14.00 -2.69 -13.33
C LEU A 153 14.67 -2.45 -14.68
N SER A 154 15.96 -2.14 -14.65
CA SER A 154 16.77 -2.04 -15.88
C SER A 154 16.85 -3.41 -16.57
N TYR A 155 16.96 -3.42 -17.90
CA TYR A 155 17.21 -4.65 -18.67
C TYR A 155 18.49 -5.38 -18.23
N SER A 156 19.47 -4.68 -17.67
CA SER A 156 20.67 -5.30 -17.09
C SER A 156 20.39 -6.19 -15.87
N CYS A 157 19.16 -6.22 -15.38
CA CYS A 157 18.72 -7.07 -14.26
C CYS A 157 18.07 -8.37 -14.75
N ALA A 158 17.94 -8.60 -16.06
CA ALA A 158 17.19 -9.73 -16.61
C ALA A 158 17.77 -11.10 -16.21
N ASP A 159 19.06 -11.19 -15.92
CA ASP A 159 19.70 -12.42 -15.45
C ASP A 159 19.38 -12.75 -13.99
N ASN A 160 18.94 -11.75 -13.20
CA ASN A 160 18.76 -11.89 -11.76
C ASN A 160 17.29 -11.77 -11.32
N PHE A 161 16.41 -11.28 -12.20
CA PHE A 161 15.01 -11.01 -11.86
C PHE A 161 14.08 -11.44 -13.00
N ASP A 162 12.97 -12.04 -12.65
CA ASP A 162 11.96 -12.46 -13.61
C ASP A 162 11.38 -11.28 -14.40
N CYS A 163 11.12 -11.54 -15.68
CA CYS A 163 10.47 -10.58 -16.53
C CYS A 163 8.95 -10.58 -16.30
N LYS A 164 8.35 -9.40 -16.34
CA LYS A 164 6.91 -9.19 -16.26
C LYS A 164 6.17 -10.01 -17.32
N GLY A 165 4.91 -10.33 -17.02
CA GLY A 165 4.08 -11.07 -17.96
C GLY A 165 4.63 -12.44 -18.36
N LYS A 166 5.47 -13.07 -17.52
CA LYS A 166 6.17 -14.34 -17.83
C LYS A 166 7.06 -14.24 -19.09
N GLY A 167 7.70 -13.09 -19.29
CA GLY A 167 8.60 -12.83 -20.40
C GLY A 167 7.91 -12.60 -21.76
N ARG A 168 6.58 -12.48 -21.79
CA ARG A 168 5.86 -12.17 -23.04
C ARG A 168 6.18 -10.76 -23.50
N PRO A 169 6.59 -10.55 -24.75
CA PRO A 169 6.79 -9.21 -25.30
C PRO A 169 5.50 -8.40 -25.23
N HIS A 170 5.64 -7.06 -25.19
CA HIS A 170 4.52 -6.15 -25.34
C HIS A 170 3.90 -6.27 -26.75
N ILE A 171 2.68 -5.74 -26.94
CA ILE A 171 1.95 -5.77 -28.21
C ILE A 171 2.77 -5.11 -29.34
N ASP A 172 3.59 -4.12 -29.00
CA ASP A 172 4.51 -3.41 -29.92
C ASP A 172 5.82 -4.16 -30.19
N GLY A 173 5.97 -5.39 -29.70
CA GLY A 173 7.15 -6.23 -29.87
C GLY A 173 8.32 -5.88 -28.94
N THR A 174 8.18 -4.90 -28.05
CA THR A 174 9.25 -4.59 -27.09
C THR A 174 9.40 -5.75 -26.08
N PRO A 175 10.64 -6.14 -25.70
CA PRO A 175 10.86 -7.20 -24.71
C PRO A 175 10.25 -6.84 -23.36
N ALA A 176 9.73 -7.82 -22.67
CA ALA A 176 9.27 -7.65 -21.29
C ALA A 176 10.44 -7.22 -20.39
N ARG A 177 10.22 -6.24 -19.54
CA ARG A 177 11.23 -5.78 -18.58
C ARG A 177 11.27 -6.67 -17.35
N PRO A 178 12.45 -6.92 -16.78
CA PRO A 178 12.54 -7.47 -15.44
C PRO A 178 11.87 -6.54 -14.43
N GLY A 179 11.33 -7.10 -13.38
CA GLY A 179 10.61 -6.30 -12.40
C GLY A 179 10.42 -6.99 -11.07
N LEU A 180 9.93 -6.21 -10.13
CA LEU A 180 9.50 -6.66 -8.81
C LEU A 180 8.05 -6.26 -8.60
N LYS A 181 7.37 -6.99 -7.74
CA LYS A 181 6.03 -6.66 -7.28
C LYS A 181 6.08 -6.23 -5.83
N LEU A 182 5.58 -5.03 -5.58
CA LEU A 182 5.45 -4.46 -4.24
C LEU A 182 4.00 -4.61 -3.81
N HIS A 183 3.74 -5.42 -2.80
CA HIS A 183 2.45 -5.56 -2.15
C HIS A 183 2.41 -4.71 -0.90
N VAL A 184 1.38 -3.92 -0.74
CA VAL A 184 1.21 -3.05 0.41
C VAL A 184 -0.17 -3.23 1.03
N ALA A 185 -0.22 -3.29 2.35
CA ALA A 185 -1.42 -3.13 3.13
C ALA A 185 -1.36 -1.76 3.83
N PHE A 186 -2.33 -0.91 3.55
CA PHE A 186 -2.40 0.46 4.03
C PHE A 186 -3.61 0.62 4.94
N SER A 187 -3.39 1.12 6.15
CA SER A 187 -4.44 1.43 7.11
C SER A 187 -5.01 2.83 6.83
N LEU A 188 -6.32 2.90 6.63
CA LEU A 188 -7.02 4.20 6.51
C LEU A 188 -7.03 4.96 7.82
N LEU A 189 -7.15 4.27 8.95
CA LEU A 189 -7.14 4.92 10.26
C LEU A 189 -5.77 5.48 10.61
N LYS A 190 -4.72 4.70 10.35
CA LYS A 190 -3.33 5.05 10.69
C LYS A 190 -2.66 5.92 9.61
N GLN A 191 -3.24 5.98 8.40
CA GLN A 191 -2.67 6.68 7.24
C GLN A 191 -1.22 6.24 6.96
N SER A 192 -0.95 4.95 7.11
CA SER A 192 0.39 4.37 6.96
C SER A 192 0.32 2.90 6.57
N PHE A 193 1.47 2.35 6.17
CA PHE A 193 1.59 0.91 5.94
C PHE A 193 1.44 0.14 7.24
N VAL A 194 0.75 -0.97 7.16
CA VAL A 194 0.72 -2.01 8.20
C VAL A 194 1.43 -3.27 7.76
N TYR A 195 1.76 -3.36 6.47
CA TYR A 195 2.51 -4.45 5.88
C TYR A 195 3.08 -4.04 4.54
N VAL A 196 4.28 -4.50 4.25
CA VAL A 196 4.94 -4.36 2.96
C VAL A 196 5.60 -5.69 2.59
N GLU A 197 5.38 -6.13 1.35
CA GLU A 197 6.04 -7.32 0.81
C GLU A 197 6.57 -7.02 -0.59
N ILE A 198 7.78 -7.51 -0.87
CA ILE A 198 8.39 -7.44 -2.19
C ILE A 198 8.60 -8.87 -2.68
N THR A 199 8.05 -9.15 -3.86
CA THR A 199 8.17 -10.44 -4.54
C THR A 199 8.67 -10.26 -5.96
N GLU A 200 8.94 -11.35 -6.64
CA GLU A 200 9.17 -11.34 -8.09
C GLU A 200 7.92 -10.85 -8.84
N ALA A 201 8.13 -10.29 -10.04
CA ALA A 201 7.04 -9.71 -10.83
C ALA A 201 5.94 -10.72 -11.21
N VAL A 202 6.26 -12.01 -11.20
CA VAL A 202 5.36 -13.12 -11.56
C VAL A 202 4.58 -13.66 -10.37
N GLY A 203 4.89 -13.21 -9.14
CA GLY A 203 4.25 -13.67 -7.90
C GLY A 203 2.73 -13.44 -7.87
N SER A 204 2.01 -14.39 -7.27
CA SER A 204 0.56 -14.28 -7.06
C SER A 204 0.23 -13.18 -6.04
N GLU A 205 -0.73 -12.30 -6.38
CA GLU A 205 -1.20 -11.26 -5.45
C GLU A 205 -1.93 -11.84 -4.23
N ARG A 206 -2.57 -12.99 -4.40
CA ARG A 206 -3.40 -13.62 -3.36
C ARG A 206 -2.56 -14.14 -2.20
N ASP A 207 -1.37 -14.69 -2.52
CA ASP A 207 -0.46 -15.27 -1.52
C ASP A 207 0.17 -14.21 -0.62
N SER A 208 0.09 -12.93 -1.02
CA SER A 208 0.58 -11.80 -0.24
C SER A 208 -0.43 -11.27 0.79
N VAL A 209 -1.69 -11.75 0.79
CA VAL A 209 -2.70 -11.33 1.76
C VAL A 209 -2.57 -12.16 3.03
N LEU A 210 -1.94 -11.59 4.04
CA LEU A 210 -1.73 -12.22 5.34
C LEU A 210 -2.93 -11.94 6.27
N VAL A 211 -4.02 -12.69 6.09
CA VAL A 211 -5.28 -12.53 6.87
C VAL A 211 -5.02 -12.57 8.37
N ASP A 212 -4.16 -13.49 8.80
CA ASP A 212 -3.84 -13.71 10.23
C ASP A 212 -3.13 -12.52 10.90
N ARG A 213 -2.73 -11.51 10.12
CA ARG A 213 -2.11 -10.28 10.62
C ARG A 213 -3.11 -9.15 10.86
N PHE A 214 -4.35 -9.34 10.46
CA PHE A 214 -5.42 -8.37 10.65
C PHE A 214 -6.46 -8.97 11.58
N ASP A 215 -6.88 -8.17 12.54
CA ASP A 215 -7.90 -8.52 13.51
C ASP A 215 -8.96 -7.42 13.52
N ASN A 216 -10.23 -7.83 13.45
CA ASN A 216 -11.38 -6.95 13.44
C ASN A 216 -11.29 -5.79 12.43
N CYS A 217 -10.85 -6.08 11.19
CA CYS A 217 -10.67 -5.09 10.14
C CYS A 217 -11.59 -5.35 8.94
N LEU A 218 -11.88 -4.30 8.16
CA LEU A 218 -12.40 -4.43 6.80
C LEU A 218 -11.25 -4.43 5.79
N ILE A 219 -11.07 -5.52 5.07
CA ILE A 219 -10.05 -5.68 4.03
C ILE A 219 -10.67 -5.34 2.67
N ILE A 220 -10.11 -4.34 1.97
CA ILE A 220 -10.57 -3.93 0.64
C ILE A 220 -9.48 -4.21 -0.39
N CYS A 221 -9.82 -5.01 -1.41
CA CYS A 221 -8.90 -5.43 -2.46
C CYS A 221 -9.47 -5.23 -3.87
N ASP A 222 -8.59 -5.24 -4.88
CA ASP A 222 -9.00 -5.23 -6.29
C ASP A 222 -9.33 -6.65 -6.81
N ARG A 223 -9.74 -6.71 -8.07
CA ARG A 223 -10.13 -7.93 -8.81
C ARG A 223 -9.03 -9.01 -8.85
N GLY A 224 -7.76 -8.63 -8.79
CA GLY A 224 -6.61 -9.54 -8.74
C GLY A 224 -6.65 -10.48 -7.54
N TYR A 225 -7.29 -10.06 -6.46
CA TYR A 225 -7.39 -10.80 -5.19
C TYR A 225 -8.63 -11.70 -5.08
N VAL A 226 -9.47 -11.80 -6.12
CA VAL A 226 -10.65 -12.67 -6.10
C VAL A 226 -10.23 -14.12 -6.01
N ASP A 227 -10.52 -14.74 -4.86
CA ASP A 227 -10.21 -16.13 -4.56
C ASP A 227 -11.16 -16.64 -3.46
N GLU A 228 -11.78 -17.80 -3.68
CA GLU A 228 -12.77 -18.33 -2.73
C GLU A 228 -12.11 -18.83 -1.45
N GLU A 229 -10.88 -19.37 -1.55
CA GLU A 229 -10.11 -19.79 -0.39
C GLU A 229 -9.68 -18.60 0.47
N LEU A 230 -9.23 -17.51 -0.16
CA LEU A 230 -8.93 -16.26 0.55
C LEU A 230 -10.17 -15.70 1.26
N GLU A 231 -11.32 -15.66 0.59
CA GLU A 231 -12.58 -15.20 1.17
C GLU A 231 -13.02 -16.07 2.35
N GLN A 232 -12.83 -17.38 2.25
CA GLN A 232 -13.11 -18.31 3.32
C GLN A 232 -12.19 -18.06 4.52
N ARG A 233 -10.89 -17.92 4.32
CA ARG A 233 -9.93 -17.58 5.40
C ARG A 233 -10.30 -16.28 6.11
N ILE A 234 -10.75 -15.26 5.36
CA ILE A 234 -11.24 -14.01 5.94
C ILE A 234 -12.52 -14.24 6.74
N ASN A 235 -13.45 -15.08 6.25
CA ASN A 235 -14.67 -15.44 6.98
C ASN A 235 -14.40 -16.19 8.29
N GLU A 236 -13.35 -17.01 8.33
CA GLU A 236 -12.93 -17.77 9.51
C GLU A 236 -12.22 -16.89 10.55
N SER A 237 -11.80 -15.71 10.16
CA SER A 237 -11.24 -14.67 11.02
C SER A 237 -12.33 -13.68 11.45
N SER A 238 -12.01 -12.76 12.37
CA SER A 238 -12.93 -11.67 12.77
C SER A 238 -13.02 -10.54 11.72
N ASN A 239 -12.46 -10.72 10.52
CA ASN A 239 -12.36 -9.69 9.52
C ASN A 239 -13.54 -9.67 8.55
N LEU A 240 -13.82 -8.49 8.01
CA LEU A 240 -14.70 -8.29 6.86
C LEU A 240 -13.88 -8.11 5.58
N TYR A 241 -14.50 -8.40 4.43
CA TYR A 241 -13.86 -8.11 3.14
C TYR A 241 -14.80 -7.38 2.18
N LEU A 242 -14.20 -6.67 1.23
CA LEU A 242 -14.84 -6.04 0.10
C LEU A 242 -13.90 -6.12 -1.11
N ILE A 243 -14.19 -7.02 -2.05
CA ILE A 243 -13.33 -7.34 -3.20
C ILE A 243 -14.08 -7.08 -4.51
N ARG A 244 -13.43 -6.46 -5.49
CA ARG A 244 -14.00 -6.32 -6.83
C ARG A 244 -14.08 -7.68 -7.51
N GLY A 245 -15.30 -8.15 -7.83
CA GLY A 245 -15.56 -9.41 -8.50
C GLY A 245 -15.24 -9.37 -9.99
N LYS A 246 -15.18 -10.57 -10.59
CA LYS A 246 -15.06 -10.74 -12.05
C LYS A 246 -16.42 -10.76 -12.70
N LEU A 247 -16.56 -10.21 -13.90
CA LEU A 247 -17.80 -10.26 -14.70
C LEU A 247 -18.20 -11.70 -15.05
N SER A 248 -17.23 -12.60 -15.11
CA SER A 248 -17.42 -14.04 -15.32
C SER A 248 -17.92 -14.80 -14.08
N THR A 249 -18.22 -14.12 -12.95
CA THR A 249 -18.70 -14.78 -11.72
C THR A 249 -19.88 -15.69 -11.99
N ALA A 250 -19.70 -17.00 -11.83
CA ALA A 250 -20.65 -18.04 -12.21
C ALA A 250 -21.42 -18.64 -11.02
N ALA A 251 -21.52 -17.90 -9.91
CA ALA A 251 -22.28 -18.32 -8.72
C ALA A 251 -23.78 -18.31 -8.98
N THR A 252 -24.49 -19.24 -8.36
CA THR A 252 -25.97 -19.33 -8.38
C THR A 252 -26.57 -18.36 -7.38
N ILE A 253 -27.60 -17.64 -7.77
CA ILE A 253 -28.28 -16.66 -6.93
C ILE A 253 -29.35 -17.38 -6.08
N ASP A 254 -29.16 -17.35 -4.77
CA ASP A 254 -30.10 -17.90 -3.80
C ASP A 254 -31.19 -16.88 -3.46
N LYS A 255 -30.80 -15.61 -3.30
CA LYS A 255 -31.69 -14.48 -3.01
C LYS A 255 -31.20 -13.24 -3.73
N ALA A 256 -32.12 -12.42 -4.20
CA ALA A 256 -31.83 -11.10 -4.77
C ALA A 256 -32.79 -10.07 -4.20
N ILE A 257 -32.24 -8.89 -3.85
CA ILE A 257 -33.05 -7.74 -3.42
C ILE A 257 -32.64 -6.48 -4.19
N ASP A 258 -33.56 -5.55 -4.32
CA ASP A 258 -33.30 -4.20 -4.86
C ASP A 258 -32.79 -3.23 -3.77
N ASP A 259 -32.58 -1.98 -4.13
CA ASP A 259 -32.11 -0.93 -3.23
C ASP A 259 -33.12 -0.56 -2.13
N ASN A 260 -34.38 -0.92 -2.30
CA ASN A 260 -35.46 -0.66 -1.36
C ASN A 260 -35.71 -1.89 -0.44
N GLY A 261 -34.95 -2.97 -0.62
CA GLY A 261 -35.10 -4.20 0.14
C GLY A 261 -36.14 -5.17 -0.42
N ASN A 262 -36.78 -4.87 -1.57
CA ASN A 262 -37.77 -5.75 -2.20
C ASN A 262 -37.10 -6.96 -2.87
N VAL A 263 -37.71 -8.13 -2.76
CA VAL A 263 -37.19 -9.37 -3.36
C VAL A 263 -37.36 -9.36 -4.87
N ILE A 264 -36.29 -9.64 -5.60
CA ILE A 264 -36.28 -9.77 -7.06
C ILE A 264 -36.36 -11.26 -7.43
N SER A 265 -37.55 -11.85 -7.33
CA SER A 265 -37.76 -13.29 -7.53
C SER A 265 -37.28 -13.83 -8.89
N LYS A 266 -37.33 -13.01 -9.95
CA LYS A 266 -36.90 -13.38 -11.31
C LYS A 266 -35.38 -13.69 -11.42
N PHE A 267 -34.56 -13.35 -10.41
CA PHE A 267 -33.11 -13.61 -10.40
C PHE A 267 -32.76 -14.89 -9.65
N LYS A 268 -33.63 -15.40 -8.78
CA LYS A 268 -33.40 -16.63 -8.03
C LYS A 268 -33.13 -17.82 -8.97
N GLY A 269 -32.10 -18.61 -8.67
CA GLY A 269 -31.66 -19.76 -9.45
C GLY A 269 -30.84 -19.42 -10.70
N LYS A 270 -30.73 -18.16 -11.09
CA LYS A 270 -29.89 -17.73 -12.22
C LYS A 270 -28.43 -17.61 -11.77
N ARG A 271 -27.51 -17.61 -12.74
CA ARG A 271 -26.10 -17.33 -12.49
C ARG A 271 -25.84 -15.81 -12.56
N VAL A 272 -24.95 -15.29 -11.70
CA VAL A 272 -24.60 -13.87 -11.64
C VAL A 272 -24.12 -13.32 -13.00
N ASN A 273 -23.31 -14.07 -13.74
CA ASN A 273 -22.82 -13.67 -15.07
C ASN A 273 -23.89 -13.64 -16.16
N LYS A 274 -25.07 -14.19 -15.90
CA LYS A 274 -26.23 -14.20 -16.80
C LYS A 274 -27.26 -13.12 -16.47
N LEU A 275 -26.99 -12.26 -15.51
CA LEU A 275 -27.86 -11.13 -15.20
C LEU A 275 -27.89 -10.11 -16.35
N PRO A 276 -29.00 -9.39 -16.54
CA PRO A 276 -29.07 -8.30 -17.52
C PRO A 276 -28.00 -7.23 -17.28
N ALA A 277 -27.55 -6.60 -18.36
CA ALA A 277 -26.51 -5.55 -18.29
C ALA A 277 -26.87 -4.38 -17.34
N HIS A 278 -28.16 -4.06 -17.23
CA HIS A 278 -28.65 -2.98 -16.36
C HIS A 278 -29.05 -3.45 -14.96
N ALA A 279 -28.65 -4.67 -14.55
CA ALA A 279 -29.03 -5.18 -13.24
C ALA A 279 -28.40 -4.34 -12.12
N ASN A 280 -29.25 -3.92 -11.19
CA ASN A 280 -28.86 -3.39 -9.89
C ASN A 280 -29.47 -4.30 -8.84
N ALA A 281 -28.64 -5.03 -8.10
CA ALA A 281 -29.10 -6.01 -7.14
C ALA A 281 -28.06 -6.29 -6.06
N ASP A 282 -28.56 -6.66 -4.90
CA ASP A 282 -27.82 -7.16 -3.76
C ASP A 282 -28.21 -8.64 -3.59
N LEU A 283 -27.24 -9.52 -3.75
CA LEU A 283 -27.42 -10.94 -3.96
C LEU A 283 -26.81 -11.77 -2.83
N ASP A 284 -27.50 -12.83 -2.41
CA ASP A 284 -26.85 -13.97 -1.76
C ASP A 284 -26.58 -15.03 -2.82
N VAL A 285 -25.36 -15.53 -2.88
CA VAL A 285 -24.96 -16.46 -3.92
C VAL A 285 -24.20 -17.65 -3.34
N THR A 286 -24.32 -18.79 -4.02
CA THR A 286 -23.56 -20.01 -3.75
C THR A 286 -22.76 -20.39 -5.00
N PHE A 287 -21.46 -20.60 -4.81
CA PHE A 287 -20.53 -21.10 -5.85
C PHE A 287 -20.62 -22.61 -5.97
N THR A 288 -20.07 -23.15 -7.06
CA THR A 288 -20.02 -24.63 -7.27
C THR A 288 -19.16 -25.34 -6.23
N SER A 289 -18.20 -24.67 -5.62
CA SER A 289 -17.41 -25.14 -4.47
C SER A 289 -18.22 -25.27 -3.17
N GLY A 290 -19.42 -24.69 -3.12
CA GLY A 290 -20.20 -24.55 -1.89
C GLY A 290 -19.93 -23.25 -1.13
N HIS A 291 -18.93 -22.46 -1.56
CA HIS A 291 -18.65 -21.15 -0.97
C HIS A 291 -19.85 -20.20 -1.13
N LYS A 292 -20.21 -19.51 -0.07
CA LYS A 292 -21.32 -18.55 -0.03
C LYS A 292 -20.81 -17.16 0.27
N CYS A 293 -21.26 -16.17 -0.49
CA CYS A 293 -20.97 -14.78 -0.19
C CYS A 293 -22.12 -13.86 -0.65
N ARG A 294 -22.05 -12.62 -0.23
CA ARG A 294 -22.90 -11.54 -0.71
C ARG A 294 -22.26 -10.87 -1.92
N VAL A 295 -23.02 -10.68 -2.99
CA VAL A 295 -22.55 -10.07 -4.23
C VAL A 295 -23.38 -8.84 -4.55
N ILE A 296 -22.75 -7.70 -4.72
CA ILE A 296 -23.39 -6.46 -5.14
C ILE A 296 -23.14 -6.27 -6.64
N VAL A 297 -24.20 -6.19 -7.42
CA VAL A 297 -24.14 -5.90 -8.86
C VAL A 297 -24.70 -4.50 -9.09
N ARG A 298 -23.93 -3.66 -9.78
CA ARG A 298 -24.32 -2.29 -10.13
C ARG A 298 -24.03 -1.98 -11.59
N TYR A 299 -24.99 -1.39 -12.25
CA TYR A 299 -24.78 -0.79 -13.55
C TYR A 299 -24.03 0.54 -13.41
N ASN A 300 -22.96 0.70 -14.19
CA ASN A 300 -22.17 1.92 -14.24
C ASN A 300 -22.12 2.42 -15.69
N ALA A 301 -22.96 3.38 -16.02
CA ALA A 301 -23.04 3.96 -17.37
C ALA A 301 -21.69 4.54 -17.85
N ASN A 302 -20.87 5.01 -16.92
CA ASN A 302 -19.57 5.64 -17.18
C ASN A 302 -18.40 4.64 -17.24
N SER A 303 -18.65 3.33 -17.12
CA SER A 303 -17.60 2.33 -17.28
C SER A 303 -17.06 2.37 -18.71
N THR A 304 -15.75 2.27 -18.87
CA THR A 304 -15.07 2.09 -20.17
C THR A 304 -15.11 0.65 -20.65
N ASP A 305 -15.47 -0.31 -19.78
CA ASP A 305 -15.62 -1.72 -20.14
C ASP A 305 -16.89 -1.90 -21.00
N ASP A 306 -16.87 -2.81 -21.95
CA ASP A 306 -18.03 -3.19 -22.77
C ASP A 306 -19.22 -3.65 -21.90
N ASP A 307 -18.93 -4.44 -20.87
CA ASP A 307 -19.89 -4.79 -19.84
C ASP A 307 -19.84 -3.74 -18.72
N LYS A 308 -20.83 -2.87 -18.69
CA LYS A 308 -20.93 -1.77 -17.74
C LYS A 308 -21.37 -2.18 -16.33
N ARG A 309 -21.34 -3.47 -16.01
CA ARG A 309 -21.63 -3.96 -14.66
C ARG A 309 -20.38 -3.90 -13.78
N SER A 310 -20.54 -3.40 -12.58
CA SER A 310 -19.57 -3.53 -11.50
C SER A 310 -20.07 -4.60 -10.52
N ILE A 311 -19.20 -5.56 -10.21
CA ILE A 311 -19.49 -6.66 -9.28
C ILE A 311 -18.58 -6.52 -8.08
N LEU A 312 -19.13 -6.53 -6.88
CA LEU A 312 -18.42 -6.55 -5.63
C LEU A 312 -18.80 -7.80 -4.83
N ARG A 313 -17.83 -8.44 -4.21
CA ARG A 313 -17.99 -9.61 -3.32
C ARG A 313 -17.67 -9.18 -1.90
N THR A 314 -18.47 -9.62 -0.92
CA THR A 314 -18.31 -9.19 0.47
C THR A 314 -18.98 -10.16 1.45
N ASN A 315 -18.52 -10.14 2.70
CA ASN A 315 -19.20 -10.75 3.84
C ASN A 315 -19.83 -9.70 4.78
N ILE A 316 -19.85 -8.41 4.41
CA ILE A 316 -20.49 -7.37 5.23
C ILE A 316 -21.99 -7.65 5.32
N PRO A 317 -22.57 -7.79 6.54
CA PRO A 317 -23.98 -8.01 6.73
C PRO A 317 -24.84 -6.85 6.20
N ARG A 318 -26.08 -7.16 5.74
CA ARG A 318 -27.00 -6.15 5.16
C ARG A 318 -27.51 -5.14 6.17
N ASP A 319 -27.66 -5.54 7.41
CA ASP A 319 -28.05 -4.68 8.53
C ASP A 319 -26.98 -3.65 8.89
N ARG A 320 -25.71 -3.93 8.55
CA ARG A 320 -24.62 -2.95 8.69
C ARG A 320 -24.56 -1.98 7.51
N LEU A 321 -24.53 -2.49 6.27
CA LEU A 321 -24.49 -1.65 5.07
C LEU A 321 -25.35 -2.22 3.94
N GLY A 322 -26.22 -1.40 3.35
CA GLY A 322 -26.94 -1.73 2.13
C GLY A 322 -26.07 -1.75 0.88
N GLY A 323 -26.53 -2.40 -0.21
CA GLY A 323 -25.77 -2.58 -1.43
C GLY A 323 -25.27 -1.28 -2.07
N LYS A 324 -26.06 -0.19 -2.01
CA LYS A 324 -25.65 1.13 -2.50
C LYS A 324 -24.50 1.71 -1.68
N GLN A 325 -24.55 1.56 -0.34
CA GLN A 325 -23.49 2.04 0.55
C GLN A 325 -22.19 1.26 0.35
N ILE A 326 -22.26 -0.07 0.16
CA ILE A 326 -21.09 -0.90 -0.14
C ILE A 326 -20.44 -0.47 -1.45
N PHE A 327 -21.21 -0.17 -2.48
CA PHE A 327 -20.71 0.30 -3.76
C PHE A 327 -19.97 1.65 -3.62
N LEU A 328 -20.50 2.57 -2.80
CA LEU A 328 -19.85 3.84 -2.48
C LEU A 328 -18.58 3.61 -1.64
N LEU A 329 -18.63 2.72 -0.66
CA LEU A 329 -17.49 2.37 0.19
C LEU A 329 -16.30 1.84 -0.62
N TYR A 330 -16.55 1.02 -1.64
CA TYR A 330 -15.48 0.48 -2.49
C TYR A 330 -14.62 1.57 -3.16
N ARG A 331 -15.18 2.76 -3.38
CA ARG A 331 -14.44 3.91 -3.96
C ARG A 331 -13.25 4.34 -3.10
N VAL A 332 -13.27 4.03 -1.79
CA VAL A 332 -12.15 4.32 -0.88
C VAL A 332 -10.87 3.59 -1.32
N ARG A 333 -10.98 2.46 -2.04
CA ARG A 333 -9.83 1.76 -2.63
C ARG A 333 -8.96 2.66 -3.51
N TRP A 334 -9.54 3.69 -4.13
CA TRP A 334 -8.77 4.66 -4.92
C TRP A 334 -7.63 5.34 -4.13
N ALA A 335 -7.74 5.42 -2.81
CA ALA A 335 -6.71 6.02 -1.97
C ALA A 335 -5.36 5.28 -2.07
N ILE A 336 -5.36 3.94 -2.13
CA ILE A 336 -4.11 3.17 -2.27
C ILE A 336 -3.51 3.31 -3.68
N GLU A 337 -4.33 3.45 -4.72
CA GLU A 337 -3.83 3.73 -6.09
C GLU A 337 -3.13 5.08 -6.15
N LEU A 338 -3.73 6.13 -5.57
CA LEU A 338 -3.10 7.45 -5.46
C LEU A 338 -1.80 7.39 -4.68
N PHE A 339 -1.79 6.62 -3.59
CA PHE A 339 -0.60 6.39 -2.78
C PHE A 339 0.51 5.69 -3.60
N ASN A 340 0.20 4.60 -4.29
CA ASN A 340 1.14 3.89 -5.16
C ASN A 340 1.65 4.78 -6.30
N LYS A 341 0.78 5.61 -6.89
CA LYS A 341 1.15 6.59 -7.91
C LYS A 341 2.12 7.65 -7.36
N ALA A 342 1.88 8.15 -6.16
CA ALA A 342 2.76 9.09 -5.48
C ALA A 342 4.13 8.46 -5.19
N ASN A 343 4.18 7.20 -4.73
CA ASN A 343 5.43 6.47 -4.52
C ASN A 343 6.26 6.34 -5.80
N LYS A 344 5.63 5.96 -6.91
CA LYS A 344 6.31 5.84 -8.21
C LYS A 344 6.83 7.18 -8.73
N ARG A 345 6.06 8.25 -8.59
CA ARG A 345 6.37 9.56 -9.18
C ARG A 345 7.25 10.43 -8.27
N SER A 346 6.86 10.59 -7.01
CA SER A 346 7.46 11.59 -6.13
C SER A 346 8.48 11.01 -5.15
N ASN A 347 8.53 9.68 -4.98
CA ASN A 347 9.42 9.00 -4.05
C ASN A 347 10.45 8.11 -4.73
N CYS A 348 10.68 8.33 -6.03
CA CYS A 348 11.79 7.75 -6.79
C CYS A 348 11.75 6.23 -7.03
N LEU A 349 10.57 5.58 -6.94
CA LEU A 349 10.44 4.15 -7.26
C LEU A 349 10.47 3.84 -8.77
N LYS A 350 10.44 4.85 -9.65
CA LYS A 350 10.25 4.64 -11.09
C LYS A 350 11.48 4.08 -11.81
N SER A 351 12.69 4.27 -11.28
CA SER A 351 13.92 3.86 -11.98
C SER A 351 15.08 3.66 -11.01
N ILE A 352 15.21 2.44 -10.54
CA ILE A 352 16.41 2.04 -9.78
C ILE A 352 17.39 1.44 -10.77
N ASN A 353 18.45 2.20 -11.09
CA ASN A 353 19.48 1.76 -12.01
C ASN A 353 20.60 1.03 -11.27
N SER A 354 20.38 -0.23 -10.93
CA SER A 354 21.37 -1.15 -10.35
C SER A 354 21.00 -2.57 -10.73
N ALA A 355 21.99 -3.43 -10.95
CA ALA A 355 21.80 -4.88 -11.11
C ALA A 355 21.97 -5.65 -9.77
N ASN A 356 22.37 -5.00 -8.71
CA ASN A 356 22.57 -5.62 -7.39
C ASN A 356 21.27 -5.62 -6.59
N GLU A 357 20.83 -6.80 -6.16
CA GLU A 357 19.57 -7.03 -5.43
C GLU A 357 19.50 -6.20 -4.13
N ASN A 358 20.53 -6.23 -3.29
CA ASN A 358 20.54 -5.51 -2.02
C ASN A 358 20.40 -3.99 -2.21
N ILE A 359 21.03 -3.44 -3.26
CA ILE A 359 20.88 -2.02 -3.60
C ILE A 359 19.46 -1.73 -4.04
N ILE A 360 18.88 -2.54 -4.92
CA ILE A 360 17.51 -2.36 -5.42
C ILE A 360 16.53 -2.37 -4.24
N LEU A 361 16.59 -3.42 -3.41
CA LEU A 361 15.71 -3.56 -2.25
C LEU A 361 15.89 -2.41 -1.26
N SER A 362 17.13 -2.04 -0.93
CA SER A 362 17.40 -0.92 -0.01
C SER A 362 16.79 0.39 -0.50
N PHE A 363 16.83 0.67 -1.81
CA PHE A 363 16.26 1.90 -2.37
C PHE A 363 14.73 1.85 -2.44
N ILE A 364 14.14 0.70 -2.69
CA ILE A 364 12.68 0.53 -2.56
C ILE A 364 12.26 0.85 -1.12
N LEU A 365 12.94 0.29 -0.13
CA LEU A 365 12.61 0.52 1.28
C LEU A 365 12.85 1.97 1.71
N LEU A 366 13.92 2.62 1.24
CA LEU A 366 14.15 4.05 1.47
C LEU A 366 13.05 4.91 0.86
N SER A 367 12.57 4.56 -0.35
CA SER A 367 11.44 5.25 -0.98
C SER A 367 10.15 5.11 -0.16
N LEU A 368 9.89 3.92 0.39
CA LEU A 368 8.75 3.69 1.29
C LEU A 368 8.90 4.47 2.60
N ALA A 369 10.12 4.53 3.17
CA ALA A 369 10.40 5.36 4.33
C ALA A 369 10.10 6.85 4.06
N VAL A 370 10.49 7.36 2.88
CA VAL A 370 10.14 8.72 2.44
C VAL A 370 8.64 8.92 2.37
N SER A 371 7.87 7.92 1.91
CA SER A 371 6.40 7.99 1.91
C SER A 371 5.84 8.13 3.31
N VAL A 372 6.31 7.31 4.25
CA VAL A 372 5.88 7.40 5.66
C VAL A 372 6.20 8.78 6.23
N ILE A 373 7.43 9.29 5.98
CA ILE A 373 7.87 10.61 6.46
C ILE A 373 7.01 11.73 5.86
N LYS A 374 6.77 11.74 4.54
CA LYS A 374 5.98 12.77 3.86
C LYS A 374 4.53 12.75 4.34
N THR A 375 3.92 11.58 4.46
CA THR A 375 2.54 11.43 4.96
C THR A 375 2.42 11.93 6.40
N PHE A 376 3.34 11.51 7.28
CA PHE A 376 3.37 11.97 8.67
C PHE A 376 3.56 13.48 8.78
N THR A 377 4.49 14.05 8.03
CA THR A 377 4.76 15.50 8.04
C THR A 377 3.56 16.27 7.50
N GLY A 378 2.98 15.81 6.39
CA GLY A 378 1.78 16.41 5.81
C GLY A 378 0.59 16.40 6.78
N LEU A 379 0.32 15.26 7.41
CA LEU A 379 -0.73 15.15 8.43
C LEU A 379 -0.47 16.06 9.64
N LYS A 380 0.79 16.15 10.09
CA LYS A 380 1.17 17.02 11.21
C LYS A 380 0.96 18.50 10.86
N CYS A 381 1.31 18.92 9.64
CA CYS A 381 1.05 20.28 9.16
C CYS A 381 -0.45 20.56 9.07
N VAL A 382 -1.23 19.65 8.49
CA VAL A 382 -2.69 19.82 8.35
C VAL A 382 -3.36 19.86 9.72
N ILE A 383 -2.97 19.01 10.67
CA ILE A 383 -3.48 19.02 12.05
C ILE A 383 -3.06 20.33 12.77
N GLY A 384 -1.81 20.78 12.58
CA GLY A 384 -1.31 22.04 13.15
C GLY A 384 -2.08 23.26 12.62
N ASN A 385 -2.19 23.38 11.32
CA ASN A 385 -2.89 24.49 10.66
C ASN A 385 -4.40 24.50 10.96
N LYS A 386 -5.03 23.38 11.28
CA LYS A 386 -6.44 23.35 11.66
C LYS A 386 -6.69 23.88 13.07
N LEU A 387 -5.70 23.83 13.95
CA LEU A 387 -5.79 24.54 15.25
C LEU A 387 -5.78 26.06 15.07
N GLU A 388 -5.13 26.55 14.01
CA GLU A 388 -5.21 27.96 13.58
C GLU A 388 -6.43 28.25 12.69
N TRP A 389 -6.94 27.25 11.95
CA TRP A 389 -8.02 27.38 10.96
C TRP A 389 -9.43 27.15 11.51
N ILE A 390 -9.59 26.53 12.67
CA ILE A 390 -10.87 26.48 13.40
C ILE A 390 -11.30 27.89 13.81
N SER A 391 -10.37 28.85 13.80
CA SER A 391 -10.68 30.30 13.97
C SER A 391 -11.15 30.99 12.67
N SER A 392 -11.09 30.34 11.50
CA SER A 392 -11.51 30.92 10.22
C SER A 392 -12.35 29.92 9.41
N ASN A 393 -13.64 30.14 9.40
CA ASN A 393 -14.80 29.47 8.83
C ASN A 393 -14.68 28.82 7.42
N HIS A 394 -13.89 27.77 7.18
CA HIS A 394 -14.07 26.94 5.96
C HIS A 394 -13.88 25.44 6.22
N PRO A 395 -14.80 24.58 5.75
CA PRO A 395 -14.69 23.13 5.93
C PRO A 395 -13.68 22.53 4.94
N ILE A 396 -12.59 21.98 5.46
CA ILE A 396 -11.73 21.07 4.68
C ILE A 396 -12.33 19.68 4.77
N THR A 397 -12.80 19.20 3.67
CA THR A 397 -13.21 17.80 3.50
C THR A 397 -11.97 16.97 3.19
N PRO A 398 -11.60 15.97 4.04
CA PRO A 398 -10.47 15.10 3.77
C PRO A 398 -10.81 14.15 2.62
N VAL A 399 -9.82 13.48 2.12
CA VAL A 399 -9.66 12.45 1.07
C VAL A 399 -10.93 11.80 0.46
N LEU A 400 -12.08 11.82 1.13
CA LEU A 400 -13.38 11.35 0.62
C LEU A 400 -14.03 12.28 -0.43
N ASN A 401 -13.51 13.50 -0.59
CA ASN A 401 -14.04 14.51 -1.53
C ASN A 401 -13.10 14.86 -2.68
N TYR A 402 -12.20 13.95 -3.10
CA TYR A 402 -11.55 14.17 -4.38
C TYR A 402 -12.60 14.07 -5.50
N PRO A 403 -12.76 15.11 -6.33
CA PRO A 403 -13.63 15.02 -7.48
C PRO A 403 -13.10 13.93 -8.40
N ILE A 404 -13.91 12.89 -8.56
CA ILE A 404 -13.63 11.82 -9.52
C ILE A 404 -13.77 12.47 -10.88
N ARG A 405 -12.66 12.75 -11.53
CA ARG A 405 -12.66 12.91 -12.97
C ARG A 405 -12.90 11.52 -13.56
N HIS A 406 -13.97 11.44 -14.30
CA HIS A 406 -14.44 10.30 -15.08
C HIS A 406 -13.36 9.84 -16.07
#